data_4d0ff5b95aa00b215309656d64c5e881
#
_entry.id   4d0ff5b95aa00b215309656d64c5e881
#
_cell.length_a   1.000
_cell.length_b   1.000
_cell.length_c   1.000
_cell.angle_alpha   90.00
_cell.angle_beta   90.00
_cell.angle_gamma   90.00
#
_symmetry.space_group_name_H-M   'P 1'
#
loop_
_entity.id
_entity.type
_entity.pdbx_description
1 polymer ?
#
loop_
_entity_poly.entity_id
_entity_poly.type
_entity_poly.pdbx_seq_one_letter_code
_entity_poly.pdbx_strand_id
1 'polypeptide(L)'
;MPYDPGCAMTQEDVFPDRDMAHLDKIRWVIETQGWCAEPMAAVEDPPTPGYTYTIGFEDSYDHPEVVIFGLQPVAARGLLEMIAMHLSAGGVIPNGVFTGLLDSDLPSAMLPVSLEEFGDLFETARAYHDDQAFRVAQFVWPDKQGKLPWDEGFDDRLRLAQPVIGT
;
A
#
# COMPACT_ATOMS: atom_id res chain seq x y z
N MET A 1 -21.83 -8.96 -13.43
CA MET A 1 -21.34 -8.68 -13.02
C MET A 1 -20.57 -8.13 -12.61
N PRO A 2 -20.19 -8.14 -12.08
CA PRO A 2 -19.22 -7.71 -11.69
C PRO A 2 -18.66 -7.46 -10.92
N TYR A 3 -18.07 -7.27 -10.10
CA TYR A 3 -17.48 -6.98 -9.29
C TYR A 3 -16.69 -6.21 -8.97
N ASP A 4 -16.46 -5.83 -8.33
CA ASP A 4 -15.71 -5.17 -7.86
C ASP A 4 -14.71 -5.09 -7.76
N PRO A 5 -14.30 -4.52 -7.38
CA PRO A 5 -13.18 -4.58 -7.09
C PRO A 5 -12.57 -4.09 -6.11
N GLY A 6 -12.68 -3.60 -5.08
CA GLY A 6 -11.76 -3.44 -4.12
C GLY A 6 -10.55 -4.16 -4.46
N CYS A 7 -10.39 -5.22 -3.94
CA CYS A 7 -9.40 -6.09 -4.44
C CYS A 7 -9.94 -6.65 -5.68
N ALA A 8 -10.15 -6.09 -6.54
CA ALA A 8 -10.41 -6.46 -7.76
C ALA A 8 -11.24 -7.11 -8.55
N MET A 9 -11.92 -7.19 -8.96
CA MET A 9 -12.54 -7.59 -9.91
C MET A 9 -13.77 -7.73 -10.13
N THR A 10 -14.82 -8.11 -10.55
CA THR A 10 -15.90 -8.37 -10.46
C THR A 10 -16.71 -9.11 -10.98
N GLN A 11 -17.54 -10.19 -11.46
CA GLN A 11 -18.45 -10.62 -11.53
C GLN A 11 -18.93 -11.57 -10.87
N GLU A 12 -19.55 -12.51 -11.26
CA GLU A 12 -20.21 -12.96 -10.18
C GLU A 12 -19.95 -14.34 -9.95
N ASP A 13 -19.91 -15.18 -10.80
CA ASP A 13 -19.66 -16.58 -10.61
C ASP A 13 -18.22 -16.92 -10.50
N VAL A 14 -17.43 -16.24 -11.29
CA VAL A 14 -16.00 -16.43 -11.27
C VAL A 14 -15.41 -15.67 -10.11
N PHE A 15 -16.12 -14.65 -9.70
CA PHE A 15 -15.66 -13.79 -8.65
C PHE A 15 -16.20 -14.23 -7.33
N PRO A 16 -15.60 -13.75 -6.24
CA PRO A 16 -16.17 -14.05 -4.93
C PRO A 16 -17.62 -13.65 -4.84
N ASP A 17 -18.40 -14.43 -4.14
CA ASP A 17 -19.78 -14.12 -3.88
C ASP A 17 -19.88 -12.75 -3.21
N ARG A 18 -20.88 -11.97 -3.60
CA ARG A 18 -21.10 -10.65 -3.01
C ARG A 18 -21.30 -10.72 -1.52
N ASP A 19 -21.85 -11.83 -1.04
CA ASP A 19 -22.07 -11.99 0.40
C ASP A 19 -20.88 -12.55 1.14
N MET A 20 -19.81 -12.83 0.43
CA MET A 20 -18.59 -13.33 1.04
C MET A 20 -17.99 -12.25 1.94
N ALA A 21 -17.53 -12.64 3.10
CA ALA A 21 -16.88 -11.71 4.03
C ALA A 21 -15.67 -11.05 3.35
N HIS A 22 -15.42 -9.80 3.71
CA HIS A 22 -14.34 -9.04 3.09
C HIS A 22 -13.00 -9.77 3.19
N LEU A 23 -12.70 -10.34 4.35
CA LEU A 23 -11.45 -11.04 4.55
C LEU A 23 -11.32 -12.26 3.63
N ASP A 24 -12.43 -12.95 3.40
CA ASP A 24 -12.41 -14.11 2.49
C ASP A 24 -12.15 -13.68 1.06
N LYS A 25 -12.69 -12.52 0.65
CA LYS A 25 -12.41 -11.97 -0.66
C LYS A 25 -10.93 -11.64 -0.81
N ILE A 26 -10.34 -11.07 0.23
CA ILE A 26 -8.91 -10.76 0.24
C ILE A 26 -8.10 -12.05 0.08
N ARG A 27 -8.44 -13.08 0.84
CA ARG A 27 -7.74 -14.37 0.73
C ARG A 27 -7.84 -14.93 -0.68
N TRP A 28 -9.01 -14.83 -1.29
CA TRP A 28 -9.21 -15.32 -2.64
C TRP A 28 -8.30 -14.58 -3.64
N VAL A 29 -8.24 -13.25 -3.52
CA VAL A 29 -7.40 -12.45 -4.40
C VAL A 29 -5.92 -12.79 -4.21
N ILE A 30 -5.49 -12.95 -2.95
CA ILE A 30 -4.09 -13.28 -2.66
C ILE A 30 -3.73 -14.65 -3.23
N GLU A 31 -4.62 -15.63 -3.11
CA GLU A 31 -4.39 -16.95 -3.68
C GLU A 31 -4.27 -16.91 -5.20
N THR A 32 -4.96 -15.97 -5.82
CA THR A 32 -4.99 -15.85 -7.26
C THR A 32 -3.84 -15.00 -7.80
N GLN A 33 -3.54 -13.87 -7.14
CA GLN A 33 -2.59 -12.89 -7.65
C GLN A 33 -1.34 -12.72 -6.79
N GLY A 34 -1.33 -13.26 -5.59
CA GLY A 34 -0.21 -13.14 -4.69
C GLY A 34 -0.31 -12.00 -3.69
N TRP A 35 -1.13 -11.00 -3.93
CA TRP A 35 -1.31 -9.87 -3.03
C TRP A 35 -2.59 -9.14 -3.36
N CYS A 36 -3.03 -8.33 -2.43
CA CYS A 36 -4.26 -7.56 -2.56
C CYS A 36 -4.00 -6.13 -2.10
N ALA A 37 -4.63 -5.16 -2.75
CA ALA A 37 -4.59 -3.77 -2.33
C ALA A 37 -5.81 -3.49 -1.46
N GLU A 38 -5.60 -2.81 -0.33
CA GLU A 38 -6.69 -2.45 0.58
C GLU A 38 -6.77 -0.92 0.68
N PRO A 39 -7.69 -0.30 -0.05
CA PRO A 39 -7.85 1.14 0.02
C PRO A 39 -8.66 1.55 1.24
N MET A 40 -8.21 2.61 1.91
CA MET A 40 -8.87 3.15 3.08
C MET A 40 -9.23 4.60 2.80
N ALA A 41 -10.51 4.93 3.00
CA ALA A 41 -10.98 6.28 2.74
C ALA A 41 -10.49 7.26 3.80
N ALA A 42 -10.36 8.52 3.41
CA ALA A 42 -10.02 9.58 4.35
C ALA A 42 -11.12 9.71 5.40
N VAL A 43 -10.73 10.02 6.62
CA VAL A 43 -11.68 10.30 7.70
C VAL A 43 -11.43 11.71 8.22
N GLU A 44 -12.47 12.32 8.78
CA GLU A 44 -12.40 13.72 9.18
C GLU A 44 -12.09 13.92 10.65
N ASP A 45 -12.44 12.95 11.51
CA ASP A 45 -12.25 13.12 12.94
C ASP A 45 -11.79 11.80 13.58
N PRO A 46 -10.51 11.70 13.97
CA PRO A 46 -9.44 12.68 13.72
C PRO A 46 -9.08 12.70 12.23
N PRO A 47 -8.62 13.82 11.71
CA PRO A 47 -8.35 13.88 10.28
C PRO A 47 -7.22 12.95 9.90
N THR A 48 -7.52 12.07 8.95
CA THR A 48 -6.56 11.11 8.42
C THR A 48 -6.78 11.08 6.92
N PRO A 49 -5.74 11.33 6.11
CA PRO A 49 -5.89 11.24 4.66
C PRO A 49 -6.14 9.81 4.23
N GLY A 50 -6.67 9.64 3.02
CA GLY A 50 -6.84 8.32 2.45
C GLY A 50 -5.50 7.65 2.22
N TYR A 51 -5.50 6.33 2.30
CA TYR A 51 -4.30 5.55 2.08
C TYR A 51 -4.68 4.18 1.52
N THR A 52 -3.70 3.52 0.93
CA THR A 52 -3.88 2.18 0.39
C THR A 52 -2.67 1.35 0.83
N TYR A 53 -2.90 0.11 1.22
CA TYR A 53 -1.79 -0.75 1.60
C TYR A 53 -1.97 -2.14 1.02
N THR A 54 -0.88 -2.91 1.00
CA THR A 54 -0.90 -4.26 0.47
C THR A 54 -1.16 -5.28 1.57
N ILE A 55 -1.75 -6.39 1.19
CA ILE A 55 -1.84 -7.57 2.03
C ILE A 55 -1.37 -8.73 1.18
N GLY A 56 -0.37 -9.47 1.67
CA GLY A 56 0.18 -10.61 0.95
C GLY A 56 1.64 -10.47 0.58
N PHE A 57 2.23 -9.29 0.69
CA PHE A 57 3.65 -9.10 0.36
C PHE A 57 4.56 -9.92 1.26
N GLU A 58 4.22 -10.04 2.55
CA GLU A 58 5.03 -10.87 3.46
C GLU A 58 5.09 -12.31 2.96
N ASP A 59 3.92 -12.87 2.64
CA ASP A 59 3.86 -14.28 2.24
C ASP A 59 4.44 -14.52 0.86
N SER A 60 4.19 -13.60 -0.06
CA SER A 60 4.56 -13.83 -1.46
C SER A 60 5.97 -13.40 -1.79
N TYR A 61 6.46 -12.36 -1.13
CA TYR A 61 7.74 -11.76 -1.50
C TYR A 61 8.72 -11.63 -0.33
N ASP A 62 8.34 -12.07 0.85
CA ASP A 62 9.15 -11.90 2.06
C ASP A 62 9.55 -10.44 2.23
N HIS A 63 8.58 -9.56 2.02
CA HIS A 63 8.75 -8.12 2.06
C HIS A 63 7.66 -7.52 2.95
N PRO A 64 7.96 -6.45 3.69
CA PRO A 64 6.90 -5.79 4.46
C PRO A 64 5.72 -5.41 3.59
N GLU A 65 4.54 -5.41 4.18
CA GLU A 65 3.41 -4.81 3.50
C GLU A 65 3.72 -3.33 3.28
N VAL A 66 3.20 -2.76 2.20
CA VAL A 66 3.55 -1.40 1.81
C VAL A 66 2.31 -0.52 1.88
N VAL A 67 2.44 0.64 2.50
CA VAL A 67 1.36 1.62 2.59
C VAL A 67 1.74 2.89 1.82
N ILE A 68 0.77 3.46 1.12
CA ILE A 68 0.93 4.73 0.40
C ILE A 68 -0.19 5.66 0.83
N PHE A 69 0.17 6.86 1.25
CA PHE A 69 -0.80 7.89 1.63
C PHE A 69 -0.96 8.91 0.50
N GLY A 70 -2.13 9.49 0.42
CA GLY A 70 -2.34 10.72 -0.33
C GLY A 70 -2.66 10.58 -1.80
N LEU A 71 -2.70 9.38 -2.32
CA LEU A 71 -3.04 9.14 -3.71
C LEU A 71 -4.43 8.53 -3.83
N GLN A 72 -5.08 8.78 -4.96
CA GLN A 72 -6.33 8.10 -5.25
C GLN A 72 -6.05 6.59 -5.33
N PRO A 73 -7.03 5.75 -4.98
CA PRO A 73 -6.81 4.30 -4.96
C PRO A 73 -6.25 3.73 -6.26
N VAL A 74 -6.68 4.24 -7.42
CA VAL A 74 -6.18 3.75 -8.70
C VAL A 74 -4.69 4.06 -8.86
N ALA A 75 -4.28 5.27 -8.51
CA ALA A 75 -2.88 5.66 -8.61
C ALA A 75 -2.01 4.91 -7.62
N ALA A 76 -2.49 4.77 -6.39
CA ALA A 76 -1.77 4.02 -5.37
C ALA A 76 -1.61 2.56 -5.80
N ARG A 77 -2.67 1.95 -6.32
CA ARG A 77 -2.60 0.57 -6.79
C ARG A 77 -1.59 0.42 -7.92
N GLY A 78 -1.54 1.39 -8.84
CA GLY A 78 -0.56 1.33 -9.92
C GLY A 78 0.87 1.32 -9.41
N LEU A 79 1.17 2.15 -8.41
CA LEU A 79 2.51 2.14 -7.81
C LEU A 79 2.77 0.83 -7.07
N LEU A 80 1.78 0.32 -6.36
CA LEU A 80 1.94 -0.95 -5.65
C LEU A 80 2.18 -2.10 -6.62
N GLU A 81 1.54 -2.06 -7.79
CA GLU A 81 1.79 -3.05 -8.82
C GLU A 81 3.21 -2.98 -9.35
N MET A 82 3.74 -1.79 -9.52
CA MET A 82 5.14 -1.62 -9.94
C MET A 82 6.08 -2.22 -8.90
N ILE A 83 5.81 -1.97 -7.63
CA ILE A 83 6.61 -2.55 -6.54
C ILE A 83 6.50 -4.07 -6.56
N ALA A 84 5.29 -4.59 -6.70
CA ALA A 84 5.07 -6.04 -6.74
C ALA A 84 5.82 -6.69 -7.91
N MET A 85 5.78 -6.07 -9.08
CA MET A 85 6.50 -6.59 -10.23
C MET A 85 8.01 -6.62 -9.98
N HIS A 86 8.54 -5.56 -9.36
CA HIS A 86 9.95 -5.51 -9.03
C HIS A 86 10.35 -6.63 -8.07
N LEU A 87 9.52 -6.84 -7.04
CA LEU A 87 9.79 -7.87 -6.03
C LEU A 87 9.64 -9.27 -6.62
N SER A 88 8.64 -9.47 -7.47
CA SER A 88 8.41 -10.78 -8.07
C SER A 88 9.52 -11.16 -9.04
N ALA A 89 10.21 -10.18 -9.60
CA ALA A 89 11.35 -10.42 -10.48
C ALA A 89 12.66 -10.63 -9.70
N GLY A 90 12.58 -10.69 -8.37
CA GLY A 90 13.77 -10.89 -7.55
C GLY A 90 14.47 -9.62 -7.13
N GLY A 91 13.87 -8.45 -7.42
CA GLY A 91 14.45 -7.18 -7.02
C GLY A 91 14.35 -6.95 -5.53
N VAL A 92 15.18 -6.05 -5.04
CA VAL A 92 15.22 -5.68 -3.64
C VAL A 92 14.99 -4.18 -3.53
N ILE A 93 14.16 -3.76 -2.59
CA ILE A 93 13.93 -2.36 -2.32
C ILE A 93 14.59 -2.02 -0.99
N PRO A 94 15.61 -1.15 -0.99
CA PRO A 94 16.29 -0.83 0.26
C PRO A 94 15.43 0.06 1.16
N ASN A 95 15.70 0.05 2.44
CA ASN A 95 15.12 1.02 3.35
C ASN A 95 15.79 2.37 3.11
N GLY A 96 15.01 3.43 3.22
CA GLY A 96 15.52 4.78 3.02
C GLY A 96 15.24 5.29 1.62
N VAL A 97 15.96 6.32 1.23
CA VAL A 97 15.77 6.95 -0.08
C VAL A 97 16.47 6.14 -1.17
N PHE A 98 15.79 5.96 -2.28
CA PHE A 98 16.32 5.22 -3.40
C PHE A 98 15.77 5.80 -4.71
N THR A 99 16.39 5.41 -5.84
CA THR A 99 15.93 5.77 -7.17
C THR A 99 15.75 4.49 -7.97
N GLY A 100 15.19 4.62 -9.16
CA GLY A 100 15.09 3.50 -10.09
C GLY A 100 13.74 2.85 -10.20
N LEU A 101 12.82 3.15 -9.28
CA LEU A 101 11.46 2.63 -9.38
C LEU A 101 10.60 3.55 -10.22
N LEU A 102 10.70 4.85 -9.98
CA LEU A 102 9.95 5.85 -10.73
C LEU A 102 10.77 6.34 -11.92
N ASP A 103 10.08 6.89 -12.91
CA ASP A 103 10.72 7.41 -14.10
C ASP A 103 11.62 8.63 -13.80
N SER A 104 12.57 8.88 -14.66
CA SER A 104 13.39 10.10 -14.66
C SER A 104 14.23 10.26 -13.40
N ASP A 105 14.64 9.16 -12.80
CA ASP A 105 15.50 9.18 -11.61
C ASP A 105 14.89 9.91 -10.43
N LEU A 106 13.55 10.02 -10.39
CA LEU A 106 12.88 10.60 -9.25
C LEU A 106 13.12 9.76 -8.00
N PRO A 107 13.44 10.39 -6.88
CA PRO A 107 13.67 9.62 -5.66
C PRO A 107 12.35 9.18 -5.04
N SER A 108 12.44 8.09 -4.31
CA SER A 108 11.35 7.58 -3.48
C SER A 108 11.98 7.16 -2.17
N ALA A 109 11.17 6.80 -1.20
CA ALA A 109 11.70 6.25 0.03
C ALA A 109 10.82 5.10 0.49
N MET A 110 11.44 4.14 1.15
CA MET A 110 10.74 3.02 1.78
C MET A 110 11.15 3.03 3.25
N LEU A 111 10.21 3.35 4.12
CA LEU A 111 10.50 3.58 5.52
C LEU A 111 9.73 2.59 6.40
N PRO A 112 10.41 1.87 7.31
CA PRO A 112 9.72 0.97 8.22
C PRO A 112 8.68 1.72 9.07
N VAL A 113 7.54 1.09 9.30
CA VAL A 113 6.46 1.64 10.09
C VAL A 113 6.32 0.84 11.38
N SER A 114 6.20 1.54 12.51
CA SER A 114 5.99 0.88 13.80
C SER A 114 4.54 0.42 13.93
N LEU A 115 4.32 -0.88 14.00
CA LEU A 115 2.98 -1.41 14.22
C LEU A 115 2.54 -1.24 15.67
N GLU A 116 3.47 -1.05 16.60
CA GLU A 116 3.12 -0.72 17.96
C GLU A 116 2.42 0.63 18.02
N GLU A 117 2.88 1.58 17.21
CA GLU A 117 2.32 2.92 17.19
C GLU A 117 1.17 3.06 16.20
N PHE A 118 1.28 2.47 15.02
CA PHE A 118 0.35 2.70 13.91
C PHE A 118 -0.46 1.47 13.51
N GLY A 119 -0.44 0.42 14.32
CA GLY A 119 -1.09 -0.84 13.95
C GLY A 119 -2.58 -0.71 13.65
N ASP A 120 -3.25 0.27 14.24
CA ASP A 120 -4.69 0.46 14.02
C ASP A 120 -5.03 0.84 12.58
N LEU A 121 -4.07 1.31 11.82
CA LEU A 121 -4.29 1.63 10.41
C LEU A 121 -4.34 0.39 9.53
N PHE A 122 -3.91 -0.76 10.05
CA PHE A 122 -3.73 -1.97 9.25
C PHE A 122 -4.51 -3.15 9.81
N GLU A 123 -5.73 -2.90 10.29
CA GLU A 123 -6.52 -3.94 10.96
C GLU A 123 -6.86 -5.10 10.04
N THR A 124 -7.14 -4.82 8.76
CA THR A 124 -7.44 -5.88 7.82
C THR A 124 -6.24 -6.79 7.60
N ALA A 125 -5.04 -6.20 7.50
CA ALA A 125 -3.82 -6.99 7.38
C ALA A 125 -3.58 -7.82 8.64
N ARG A 126 -3.83 -7.23 9.80
CA ARG A 126 -3.68 -7.95 11.08
C ARG A 126 -4.61 -9.17 11.12
N ALA A 127 -5.86 -8.98 10.66
CA ALA A 127 -6.82 -10.07 10.62
C ALA A 127 -6.40 -11.14 9.62
N TYR A 128 -5.89 -10.72 8.46
CA TYR A 128 -5.43 -11.66 7.44
C TYR A 128 -4.26 -12.51 7.97
N HIS A 129 -3.31 -11.88 8.62
CA HIS A 129 -2.13 -12.57 9.14
C HIS A 129 -2.45 -13.36 10.42
N ASP A 130 -3.67 -13.24 10.95
CA ASP A 130 -4.18 -14.03 12.06
C ASP A 130 -3.24 -13.98 13.26
N ASP A 131 -2.91 -12.74 13.65
CA ASP A 131 -2.00 -12.45 14.77
C ASP A 131 -0.57 -12.97 14.59
N GLN A 132 -0.23 -13.44 13.39
CA GLN A 132 1.17 -13.73 13.07
C GLN A 132 1.90 -12.42 12.87
N ALA A 133 3.17 -12.41 13.19
CA ALA A 133 3.99 -11.21 13.02
C ALA A 133 4.08 -10.83 11.54
N PHE A 134 3.94 -9.54 11.25
CA PHE A 134 4.18 -9.03 9.92
C PHE A 134 4.75 -7.62 10.05
N ARG A 135 5.35 -7.15 8.97
CA ARG A 135 5.99 -5.84 8.93
C ARG A 135 5.24 -4.94 7.98
N VAL A 136 5.36 -3.62 8.18
CA VAL A 136 4.82 -2.63 7.26
C VAL A 136 5.90 -1.60 6.98
N ALA A 137 5.95 -1.14 5.74
CA ALA A 137 6.81 -0.04 5.34
C ALA A 137 5.98 0.97 4.56
N GLN A 138 6.33 2.24 4.68
CA GLN A 138 5.66 3.29 3.93
C GLN A 138 6.47 3.60 2.67
N PHE A 139 5.80 3.59 1.52
CA PHE A 139 6.39 4.10 0.29
C PHE A 139 6.10 5.59 0.23
N VAL A 140 7.15 6.40 0.19
CA VAL A 140 7.03 7.85 0.14
C VAL A 140 7.34 8.31 -1.28
N TRP A 141 6.41 9.03 -1.87
CA TRP A 141 6.53 9.49 -3.25
C TRP A 141 6.95 10.97 -3.28
N PRO A 142 7.71 11.37 -4.34
CA PRO A 142 8.20 12.74 -4.45
C PRO A 142 7.15 13.65 -5.08
N ASP A 143 7.37 14.98 -4.96
CA ASP A 143 6.59 15.92 -5.73
C ASP A 143 7.12 15.97 -7.18
N LYS A 144 6.55 16.85 -7.98
CA LYS A 144 6.91 16.94 -9.41
C LYS A 144 8.35 17.36 -9.65
N GLN A 145 8.95 17.98 -8.65
CA GLN A 145 10.34 18.46 -8.74
C GLN A 145 11.33 17.46 -8.15
N GLY A 146 10.85 16.31 -7.70
CA GLY A 146 11.71 15.31 -7.09
C GLY A 146 12.01 15.55 -5.63
N LYS A 147 11.25 16.42 -4.96
CA LYS A 147 11.42 16.67 -3.55
C LYS A 147 10.61 15.66 -2.74
N LEU A 148 11.16 15.24 -1.62
CA LEU A 148 10.46 14.36 -0.68
C LEU A 148 9.90 15.20 0.47
N PRO A 149 8.96 14.69 1.26
CA PRO A 149 8.27 15.51 2.28
C PRO A 149 9.17 16.22 3.27
N TRP A 150 10.35 15.68 3.53
CA TRP A 150 11.30 16.29 4.45
C TRP A 150 12.26 17.26 3.78
N ASP A 151 12.17 17.41 2.46
CA ASP A 151 13.05 18.32 1.74
C ASP A 151 12.49 19.73 1.78
N GLU A 152 13.40 20.71 1.84
CA GLU A 152 13.02 22.08 1.71
C GLU A 152 12.46 22.31 0.31
N GLY A 153 11.32 23.01 0.24
CA GLY A 153 10.69 23.27 -1.02
C GLY A 153 9.65 22.25 -1.46
N PHE A 154 9.43 21.20 -0.68
CA PHE A 154 8.35 20.27 -0.96
C PHE A 154 7.01 21.01 -0.89
N ASP A 155 6.09 20.64 -1.79
CA ASP A 155 4.77 21.29 -1.85
C ASP A 155 4.00 21.06 -0.55
N ASP A 156 3.70 22.15 0.16
CA ASP A 156 3.03 22.05 1.47
C ASP A 156 1.65 21.41 1.38
N ARG A 157 0.98 21.54 0.25
CA ARG A 157 -0.33 20.90 0.08
C ARG A 157 -0.19 19.38 0.10
N LEU A 158 0.91 18.89 -0.41
CA LEU A 158 1.16 17.45 -0.44
C LEU A 158 1.58 16.91 0.92
N ARG A 159 2.13 17.77 1.79
CA ARG A 159 2.48 17.32 3.16
C ARG A 159 1.26 16.89 3.95
N LEU A 160 0.15 17.59 3.75
CA LEU A 160 -1.08 17.22 4.45
C LEU A 160 -1.66 15.92 3.89
N ALA A 161 -1.50 15.69 2.59
CA ALA A 161 -2.01 14.48 1.96
C ALA A 161 -1.12 13.27 2.27
N GLN A 162 0.18 13.49 2.40
CA GLN A 162 1.14 12.42 2.61
C GLN A 162 1.89 12.59 3.92
N PRO A 163 1.30 12.21 5.05
CA PRO A 163 2.03 12.21 6.31
C PRO A 163 3.09 11.11 6.28
N VAL A 164 4.24 11.39 6.87
CA VAL A 164 5.32 10.40 6.96
C VAL A 164 5.23 9.75 8.33
N ILE A 165 4.83 8.49 8.36
CA ILE A 165 4.71 7.73 9.60
C ILE A 165 5.84 6.71 9.75
N GLY A 166 6.60 6.49 8.67
CA GLY A 166 7.76 5.60 8.70
C GLY A 166 9.01 6.30 9.19
N THR A 167 9.95 5.53 9.61
CA THR A 167 11.25 6.03 10.07
C THR A 167 12.42 5.24 9.41
#